data_c8f656350168b1506c5b2b329d6e2dd3
#
_entry.id   c8f656350168b1506c5b2b329d6e2dd3
#
_cell.length_a   1.000
_cell.length_b   1.000
_cell.length_c   1.000
_cell.angle_alpha   90.00
_cell.angle_beta   90.00
_cell.angle_gamma   90.00
#
_symmetry.space_group_name_H-M   'P 1'
#
loop_
_entity.id
_entity.type
_entity.pdbx_description
1 polymer ?
#
loop_
_entity_poly.entity_id
_entity_poly.type
_entity_poly.pdbx_seq_one_letter_code
_entity_poly.pdbx_strand_id
1 'polypeptide(L)'
;MSRPEITADQTYDVVGLGFGPSNMALATAIHEHNRAAGPELGVKALFLDRASEPGWHKNLLFEDASMQVAFAKDLASFRNPASELTFMNFLHTQGRLEDFFNRGSMAPLRIEFVAYLRWAAERLSDYVRYSSEVVRVVPRTSGGRITGYEVDIADESGVRTVAARHVVLAGGLQPVFPAGVRSGARVWHSAEFLERAAVLDTAAVRSVAVIGGGQSAAEVIEQMYHRCPQAQIHSVISRFGLIPSDASAYANRIFDPLAVDELYAADPQVRQELTEAHRNTNNSVVNPATIASLYDLEYRDKWLGAQRLNWHRAARVTSVREDYGTPGVQLGLDEGLGDGNGTLEVDVAIFATGYRALDPTTLLGSHAGMLVRDELGRPTARRDYSAHTVLPDDAKLFLVGQTEHQHGISATLLSNVAVRAGEILDSILAAGPDTAQPAEHRKAHA
;
A
#
# COMPACT_ATOMS: atom_id res chain seq x y z
N MET A 1 -27.57 -2.05 -4.68
CA MET A 1 -26.97 -0.70 -4.75
C MET A 1 -26.71 -0.41 -6.21
N SER A 2 -27.22 0.71 -6.74
CA SER A 2 -27.01 1.13 -8.12
C SER A 2 -25.54 1.52 -8.31
N ARG A 3 -24.83 0.87 -9.20
CA ARG A 3 -23.48 1.27 -9.61
C ARG A 3 -23.58 2.65 -10.29
N PRO A 4 -22.66 3.60 -10.07
CA PRO A 4 -22.66 4.85 -10.83
C PRO A 4 -22.60 4.52 -12.32
N GLU A 5 -23.59 5.00 -13.07
CA GLU A 5 -23.60 4.84 -14.53
C GLU A 5 -22.53 5.76 -15.12
N ILE A 6 -21.66 5.17 -15.95
CA ILE A 6 -20.70 5.93 -16.74
C ILE A 6 -21.37 6.29 -18.06
N THR A 7 -21.71 7.56 -18.25
CA THR A 7 -22.18 8.08 -19.53
C THR A 7 -21.00 8.71 -20.27
N ALA A 8 -20.89 8.46 -21.57
CA ALA A 8 -19.77 8.90 -22.42
C ALA A 8 -19.59 10.44 -22.46
N ASP A 9 -20.65 11.19 -22.19
CA ASP A 9 -20.63 12.66 -22.25
C ASP A 9 -20.41 13.33 -20.88
N GLN A 10 -20.21 12.54 -19.81
CA GLN A 10 -20.06 13.09 -18.47
C GLN A 10 -18.59 13.42 -18.19
N THR A 11 -18.34 14.67 -17.81
CA THR A 11 -17.03 15.10 -17.28
C THR A 11 -17.07 15.04 -15.77
N TYR A 12 -16.05 14.39 -15.17
CA TYR A 12 -15.84 14.34 -13.74
C TYR A 12 -14.84 15.41 -13.32
N ASP A 13 -15.01 15.99 -12.13
CA ASP A 13 -14.00 16.89 -11.57
C ASP A 13 -12.76 16.10 -11.19
N VAL A 14 -12.93 14.87 -10.70
CA VAL A 14 -11.82 13.97 -10.40
C VAL A 14 -12.15 12.52 -10.72
N VAL A 15 -11.20 11.84 -11.39
CA VAL A 15 -11.21 10.39 -11.55
C VAL A 15 -10.02 9.79 -10.80
N GLY A 16 -10.30 8.84 -9.89
CA GLY A 16 -9.28 8.13 -9.10
C GLY A 16 -9.05 6.70 -9.58
N LEU A 17 -7.79 6.31 -9.75
CA LEU A 17 -7.39 4.94 -10.04
C LEU A 17 -7.15 4.18 -8.75
N GLY A 18 -7.84 3.05 -8.58
CA GLY A 18 -7.87 2.22 -7.39
C GLY A 18 -8.83 2.77 -6.34
N PHE A 19 -9.39 1.88 -5.51
CA PHE A 19 -10.23 2.27 -4.36
C PHE A 19 -9.73 1.60 -3.07
N GLY A 20 -8.42 1.69 -2.87
CA GLY A 20 -7.76 1.38 -1.61
C GLY A 20 -7.84 2.54 -0.61
N PRO A 21 -7.23 2.41 0.58
CA PRO A 21 -7.33 3.39 1.67
C PRO A 21 -7.07 4.84 1.25
N SER A 22 -6.15 5.10 0.31
CA SER A 22 -5.84 6.46 -0.15
C SER A 22 -7.02 7.13 -0.86
N ASN A 23 -7.61 6.45 -1.83
CA ASN A 23 -8.78 6.99 -2.54
C ASN A 23 -10.07 6.86 -1.71
N MET A 24 -10.17 5.91 -0.79
CA MET A 24 -11.25 5.88 0.20
C MET A 24 -11.21 7.11 1.12
N ALA A 25 -10.03 7.52 1.59
CA ALA A 25 -9.88 8.73 2.39
C ALA A 25 -10.22 9.99 1.58
N LEU A 26 -9.82 10.06 0.31
CA LEU A 26 -10.20 11.16 -0.59
C LEU A 26 -11.71 11.17 -0.84
N ALA A 27 -12.32 10.01 -1.11
CA ALA A 27 -13.78 9.91 -1.26
C ALA A 27 -14.52 10.30 0.02
N THR A 28 -13.97 9.97 1.20
CA THR A 28 -14.50 10.43 2.50
C THR A 28 -14.46 11.95 2.60
N ALA A 29 -13.35 12.58 2.26
CA ALA A 29 -13.22 14.04 2.28
C ALA A 29 -14.17 14.72 1.29
N ILE A 30 -14.30 14.17 0.07
CA ILE A 30 -15.23 14.65 -0.96
C ILE A 30 -16.69 14.47 -0.49
N HIS A 31 -17.03 13.33 0.10
CA HIS A 31 -18.37 13.07 0.62
C HIS A 31 -18.78 14.09 1.69
N GLU A 32 -17.91 14.38 2.62
CA GLU A 32 -18.14 15.39 3.66
C GLU A 32 -18.27 16.80 3.06
N HIS A 33 -17.39 17.14 2.11
CA HIS A 33 -17.47 18.42 1.38
C HIS A 33 -18.81 18.54 0.66
N ASN A 34 -19.23 17.54 -0.10
CA ASN A 34 -20.46 17.56 -0.88
C ASN A 34 -21.71 17.68 0.01
N ARG A 35 -21.69 17.04 1.19
CA ARG A 35 -22.78 17.19 2.16
C ARG A 35 -22.88 18.60 2.73
N ALA A 36 -21.75 19.26 2.92
CA ALA A 36 -21.70 20.62 3.45
C ALA A 36 -21.97 21.70 2.38
N ALA A 37 -21.43 21.53 1.18
CA ALA A 37 -21.50 22.52 0.10
C ALA A 37 -22.82 22.48 -0.70
N GLY A 38 -23.53 21.34 -0.67
CA GLY A 38 -24.72 21.10 -1.46
C GLY A 38 -24.44 20.74 -2.93
N PRO A 39 -25.51 20.43 -3.71
CA PRO A 39 -25.34 19.79 -5.03
C PRO A 39 -24.71 20.68 -6.10
N GLU A 40 -24.80 22.00 -5.99
CA GLU A 40 -24.27 22.93 -7.00
C GLU A 40 -22.76 23.13 -6.88
N LEU A 41 -22.22 23.03 -5.67
CA LEU A 41 -20.79 23.20 -5.36
C LEU A 41 -20.08 21.89 -5.04
N GLY A 42 -20.78 20.78 -5.22
CA GLY A 42 -20.25 19.46 -4.96
C GLY A 42 -19.25 19.00 -6.02
N VAL A 43 -18.24 18.24 -5.60
CA VAL A 43 -17.24 17.61 -6.47
C VAL A 43 -17.79 16.33 -7.07
N LYS A 44 -17.83 16.23 -8.39
CA LYS A 44 -18.19 15.01 -9.13
C LYS A 44 -16.97 14.09 -9.20
N ALA A 45 -16.94 13.08 -8.35
CA ALA A 45 -15.84 12.12 -8.30
C ALA A 45 -16.26 10.75 -8.81
N LEU A 46 -15.33 10.05 -9.46
CA LEU A 46 -15.44 8.65 -9.85
C LEU A 46 -14.14 7.92 -9.50
N PHE A 47 -14.23 6.88 -8.68
CA PHE A 47 -13.11 5.98 -8.38
C PHE A 47 -13.32 4.65 -9.10
N LEU A 48 -12.25 4.11 -9.66
CA LEU A 48 -12.27 2.92 -10.51
C LEU A 48 -11.36 1.86 -9.91
N ASP A 49 -11.89 0.70 -9.60
CA ASP A 49 -11.08 -0.41 -9.11
C ASP A 49 -11.28 -1.66 -9.97
N ARG A 50 -10.17 -2.31 -10.34
CA ARG A 50 -10.18 -3.55 -11.12
C ARG A 50 -10.72 -4.74 -10.34
N ALA A 51 -10.64 -4.70 -9.00
CA ALA A 51 -11.22 -5.74 -8.14
C ALA A 51 -12.74 -5.73 -8.24
N SER A 52 -13.38 -6.87 -8.01
CA SER A 52 -14.84 -7.01 -8.01
C SER A 52 -15.49 -6.47 -6.74
N GLU A 53 -14.72 -6.27 -5.68
CA GLU A 53 -15.18 -5.86 -4.34
C GLU A 53 -14.08 -5.13 -3.57
N PRO A 54 -14.41 -4.40 -2.49
CA PRO A 54 -13.43 -3.77 -1.63
C PRO A 54 -12.49 -4.81 -1.01
N GLY A 55 -11.19 -4.58 -1.15
CA GLY A 55 -10.18 -5.47 -0.59
C GLY A 55 -8.87 -4.75 -0.29
N TRP A 56 -8.23 -5.15 0.82
CA TRP A 56 -6.93 -4.66 1.21
C TRP A 56 -6.16 -5.77 1.92
N HIS A 57 -4.92 -6.05 1.51
CA HIS A 57 -4.08 -7.13 2.05
C HIS A 57 -4.74 -8.52 2.11
N LYS A 58 -5.68 -8.84 1.20
CA LYS A 58 -6.55 -10.03 1.28
C LYS A 58 -5.79 -11.35 1.48
N ASN A 59 -4.56 -11.46 0.97
CA ASN A 59 -3.74 -12.67 1.07
C ASN A 59 -2.80 -12.70 2.30
N LEU A 60 -2.89 -11.70 3.19
CA LEU A 60 -2.14 -11.62 4.45
C LEU A 60 -3.09 -11.28 5.64
N LEU A 61 -4.36 -11.67 5.54
CA LEU A 61 -5.37 -11.49 6.59
C LEU A 61 -5.36 -12.67 7.57
N PHE A 62 -4.27 -12.80 8.33
CA PHE A 62 -4.19 -13.79 9.40
C PHE A 62 -5.06 -13.34 10.58
N GLU A 63 -5.67 -14.30 11.26
CA GLU A 63 -6.66 -14.03 12.33
C GLU A 63 -6.08 -13.24 13.50
N ASP A 64 -4.81 -13.47 13.82
CA ASP A 64 -4.06 -12.88 14.93
C ASP A 64 -3.20 -11.66 14.52
N ALA A 65 -3.09 -11.39 13.21
CA ALA A 65 -2.26 -10.28 12.72
C ALA A 65 -2.86 -8.92 13.09
N SER A 66 -2.08 -8.12 13.80
CA SER A 66 -2.44 -6.75 14.15
C SER A 66 -1.91 -5.75 13.14
N MET A 67 -2.59 -4.60 13.05
CA MET A 67 -2.06 -3.43 12.35
C MET A 67 -0.81 -2.91 13.07
N GLN A 68 0.09 -2.28 12.30
CA GLN A 68 1.28 -1.61 12.87
C GLN A 68 1.06 -0.11 13.07
N VAL A 69 -0.19 0.32 13.05
CA VAL A 69 -0.61 1.71 13.24
C VAL A 69 -1.76 1.79 14.21
N ALA A 70 -1.85 2.90 14.94
CA ALA A 70 -2.98 3.18 15.83
C ALA A 70 -4.29 3.34 15.02
N PHE A 71 -5.40 2.93 15.61
CA PHE A 71 -6.73 2.97 15.00
C PHE A 71 -7.14 4.35 14.47
N ALA A 72 -6.68 5.44 15.12
CA ALA A 72 -6.98 6.81 14.71
C ALA A 72 -6.26 7.24 13.41
N LYS A 73 -5.30 6.45 12.92
CA LYS A 73 -4.72 6.61 11.58
C LYS A 73 -5.61 5.93 10.54
N ASP A 74 -6.88 6.25 10.58
CA ASP A 74 -7.97 5.80 9.73
C ASP A 74 -8.21 6.76 8.54
N LEU A 75 -9.35 6.62 7.86
CA LEU A 75 -9.68 7.40 6.66
C LEU A 75 -10.00 8.88 6.94
N ALA A 76 -10.24 9.27 8.20
CA ALA A 76 -10.79 10.57 8.53
C ALA A 76 -10.19 11.25 9.75
N SER A 77 -9.91 10.53 10.85
CA SER A 77 -9.72 11.07 12.20
C SER A 77 -8.68 12.18 12.29
N PHE A 78 -7.55 12.07 11.61
CA PHE A 78 -6.49 13.09 11.65
C PHE A 78 -6.81 14.35 10.84
N ARG A 79 -7.82 14.30 9.96
CA ARG A 79 -8.33 15.44 9.21
C ARG A 79 -9.61 16.00 9.84
N ASN A 80 -10.56 15.13 10.16
CA ASN A 80 -11.85 15.46 10.74
C ASN A 80 -12.25 14.39 11.76
N PRO A 81 -11.96 14.58 13.05
CA PRO A 81 -12.30 13.61 14.08
C PRO A 81 -13.81 13.44 14.31
N ALA A 82 -14.63 14.40 13.84
CA ALA A 82 -16.08 14.33 13.89
C ALA A 82 -16.71 13.60 12.69
N SER A 83 -15.91 13.05 11.79
CA SER A 83 -16.38 12.31 10.62
C SER A 83 -17.22 11.08 11.01
N GLU A 84 -18.30 10.85 10.26
CA GLU A 84 -19.11 9.65 10.39
C GLU A 84 -18.35 8.38 9.91
N LEU A 85 -17.24 8.54 9.19
CA LEU A 85 -16.44 7.45 8.60
C LEU A 85 -15.13 7.18 9.36
N THR A 86 -15.08 7.50 10.67
CA THR A 86 -13.97 7.11 11.54
C THR A 86 -14.03 5.64 11.94
N PHE A 87 -12.88 5.04 12.28
CA PHE A 87 -12.81 3.70 12.85
C PHE A 87 -13.58 3.58 14.17
N MET A 88 -13.57 4.62 14.99
CA MET A 88 -14.36 4.70 16.22
C MET A 88 -15.86 4.57 15.95
N ASN A 89 -16.36 5.28 14.96
CA ASN A 89 -17.78 5.21 14.61
C ASN A 89 -18.14 3.83 14.01
N PHE A 90 -17.24 3.23 13.25
CA PHE A 90 -17.40 1.83 12.82
C PHE A 90 -17.56 0.90 14.02
N LEU A 91 -16.66 0.95 15.00
CA LEU A 91 -16.76 0.11 16.20
C LEU A 91 -18.06 0.33 16.96
N HIS A 92 -18.48 1.59 17.11
CA HIS A 92 -19.75 1.94 17.75
C HIS A 92 -20.94 1.33 17.00
N THR A 93 -20.99 1.47 15.67
CA THR A 93 -22.08 0.91 14.86
C THR A 93 -22.11 -0.61 14.84
N GLN A 94 -20.98 -1.27 15.13
CA GLN A 94 -20.87 -2.73 15.24
C GLN A 94 -21.10 -3.23 16.67
N GLY A 95 -21.32 -2.35 17.65
CA GLY A 95 -21.45 -2.73 19.06
C GLY A 95 -20.17 -3.36 19.65
N ARG A 96 -18.98 -2.95 19.16
CA ARG A 96 -17.68 -3.52 19.55
C ARG A 96 -16.74 -2.52 20.19
N LEU A 97 -17.24 -1.35 20.51
CA LEU A 97 -16.41 -0.25 21.01
C LEU A 97 -15.76 -0.61 22.35
N GLU A 98 -16.55 -1.13 23.30
CA GLU A 98 -16.10 -1.51 24.64
C GLU A 98 -15.08 -2.65 24.56
N ASP A 99 -15.33 -3.67 23.75
CA ASP A 99 -14.44 -4.82 23.56
C ASP A 99 -13.07 -4.38 23.03
N PHE A 100 -13.06 -3.46 22.07
CA PHE A 100 -11.83 -2.91 21.52
C PHE A 100 -10.99 -2.22 22.59
N PHE A 101 -11.59 -1.37 23.42
CA PHE A 101 -10.87 -0.66 24.48
C PHE A 101 -10.45 -1.59 25.61
N ASN A 102 -11.28 -2.59 25.99
CA ASN A 102 -10.94 -3.58 27.00
C ASN A 102 -9.76 -4.46 26.57
N ARG A 103 -9.54 -4.65 25.26
CA ARG A 103 -8.36 -5.33 24.73
C ARG A 103 -7.05 -4.63 25.07
N GLY A 104 -7.06 -3.33 25.38
CA GLY A 104 -5.88 -2.56 25.81
C GLY A 104 -4.84 -2.30 24.72
N SER A 105 -5.21 -2.42 23.44
CA SER A 105 -4.31 -2.16 22.31
C SER A 105 -4.83 -1.02 21.44
N MET A 106 -3.96 -0.09 21.08
CA MET A 106 -4.27 0.98 20.11
C MET A 106 -4.31 0.48 18.66
N ALA A 107 -3.67 -0.66 18.38
CA ALA A 107 -3.63 -1.25 17.05
C ALA A 107 -4.76 -2.28 16.88
N PRO A 108 -5.67 -2.09 15.91
CA PRO A 108 -6.71 -3.07 15.61
C PRO A 108 -6.12 -4.34 15.01
N LEU A 109 -6.89 -5.43 15.01
CA LEU A 109 -6.58 -6.59 14.18
C LEU A 109 -6.67 -6.18 12.70
N ARG A 110 -5.84 -6.80 11.85
CA ARG A 110 -5.87 -6.51 10.41
C ARG A 110 -7.23 -6.85 9.79
N ILE A 111 -7.83 -7.98 10.20
CA ILE A 111 -9.18 -8.38 9.79
C ILE A 111 -10.25 -7.35 10.21
N GLU A 112 -10.09 -6.77 11.39
CA GLU A 112 -11.00 -5.74 11.92
C GLU A 112 -10.87 -4.43 11.13
N PHE A 113 -9.63 -4.02 10.81
CA PHE A 113 -9.39 -2.83 9.99
C PHE A 113 -9.91 -3.00 8.55
N VAL A 114 -9.79 -4.20 7.97
CA VAL A 114 -10.37 -4.51 6.65
C VAL A 114 -11.90 -4.51 6.69
N ALA A 115 -12.52 -4.99 7.78
CA ALA A 115 -13.97 -4.88 7.96
C ALA A 115 -14.42 -3.41 8.01
N TYR A 116 -13.64 -2.55 8.69
CA TYR A 116 -13.86 -1.10 8.67
C TYR A 116 -13.76 -0.51 7.26
N LEU A 117 -12.73 -0.86 6.48
CA LEU A 117 -12.60 -0.37 5.10
C LEU A 117 -13.78 -0.81 4.23
N ARG A 118 -14.28 -2.04 4.38
CA ARG A 118 -15.47 -2.52 3.67
C ARG A 118 -16.72 -1.74 4.07
N TRP A 119 -16.90 -1.51 5.37
CA TRP A 119 -17.99 -0.71 5.91
C TRP A 119 -17.97 0.74 5.39
N ALA A 120 -16.79 1.35 5.27
CA ALA A 120 -16.64 2.67 4.69
C ALA A 120 -16.92 2.67 3.18
N ALA A 121 -16.41 1.66 2.44
CA ALA A 121 -16.65 1.52 1.01
C ALA A 121 -18.14 1.38 0.65
N GLU A 122 -18.93 0.68 1.46
CA GLU A 122 -20.38 0.58 1.29
C GLU A 122 -21.07 1.94 1.37
N ARG A 123 -20.61 2.81 2.29
CA ARG A 123 -21.15 4.17 2.47
C ARG A 123 -20.70 5.15 1.40
N LEU A 124 -19.61 4.81 0.73
CA LEU A 124 -19.03 5.57 -0.38
C LEU A 124 -19.36 4.97 -1.75
N SER A 125 -20.35 4.05 -1.81
CA SER A 125 -20.69 3.29 -3.02
C SER A 125 -21.08 4.16 -4.22
N ASP A 126 -21.58 5.37 -3.99
CA ASP A 126 -21.94 6.33 -5.05
C ASP A 126 -20.72 6.91 -5.79
N TYR A 127 -19.53 6.76 -5.22
CA TYR A 127 -18.29 7.28 -5.78
C TYR A 127 -17.44 6.22 -6.48
N VAL A 128 -17.72 4.92 -6.31
CA VAL A 128 -16.84 3.85 -6.78
C VAL A 128 -17.50 2.90 -7.76
N ARG A 129 -16.73 2.49 -8.77
CA ARG A 129 -17.07 1.40 -9.68
C ARG A 129 -15.99 0.32 -9.62
N TYR A 130 -16.38 -0.85 -9.18
CA TYR A 130 -15.56 -2.06 -9.16
C TYR A 130 -15.61 -2.78 -10.52
N SER A 131 -14.75 -3.81 -10.72
CA SER A 131 -14.57 -4.53 -11.97
C SER A 131 -14.34 -3.59 -13.14
N SER A 132 -13.56 -2.53 -12.90
CA SER A 132 -13.30 -1.45 -13.86
C SER A 132 -11.82 -1.07 -13.77
N GLU A 133 -11.05 -1.51 -14.75
CA GLU A 133 -9.61 -1.26 -14.80
C GLU A 133 -9.29 -0.02 -15.61
N VAL A 134 -8.56 0.93 -15.04
CA VAL A 134 -7.98 2.03 -15.80
C VAL A 134 -6.78 1.50 -16.56
N VAL A 135 -6.85 1.56 -17.89
CA VAL A 135 -5.83 1.02 -18.79
C VAL A 135 -4.98 2.09 -19.45
N ARG A 136 -5.48 3.33 -19.52
CA ARG A 136 -4.75 4.45 -20.09
C ARG A 136 -5.25 5.79 -19.55
N VAL A 137 -4.33 6.75 -19.42
CA VAL A 137 -4.61 8.15 -19.07
C VAL A 137 -3.93 9.04 -20.10
N VAL A 138 -4.71 9.87 -20.77
CA VAL A 138 -4.26 10.77 -21.86
C VAL A 138 -4.51 12.21 -21.46
N PRO A 139 -3.48 13.09 -21.42
CA PRO A 139 -3.68 14.50 -21.13
C PRO A 139 -4.39 15.19 -22.32
N ARG A 140 -5.36 16.00 -22.00
CA ARG A 140 -6.00 16.93 -22.95
C ARG A 140 -5.28 18.26 -22.86
N THR A 141 -4.90 18.81 -24.01
CA THR A 141 -4.17 20.08 -24.06
C THR A 141 -4.91 21.13 -24.87
N SER A 142 -4.89 22.36 -24.41
CA SER A 142 -5.40 23.53 -25.14
C SER A 142 -4.48 24.71 -24.85
N GLY A 143 -4.13 25.48 -25.88
CA GLY A 143 -3.26 26.66 -25.73
C GLY A 143 -1.88 26.35 -25.12
N GLY A 144 -1.34 25.13 -25.30
CA GLY A 144 -0.07 24.70 -24.71
C GLY A 144 -0.13 24.39 -23.21
N ARG A 145 -1.31 24.21 -22.64
CA ARG A 145 -1.57 23.86 -21.23
C ARG A 145 -2.35 22.56 -21.12
N ILE A 146 -2.17 21.82 -20.04
CA ILE A 146 -2.98 20.64 -19.71
C ILE A 146 -4.29 21.13 -19.08
N THR A 147 -5.41 20.84 -19.73
CA THR A 147 -6.75 21.31 -19.33
C THR A 147 -7.67 20.20 -18.83
N GLY A 148 -7.23 18.94 -18.88
CA GLY A 148 -7.99 17.78 -18.45
C GLY A 148 -7.32 16.49 -18.88
N TYR A 149 -8.03 15.40 -18.68
CA TYR A 149 -7.57 14.05 -19.01
C TYR A 149 -8.71 13.25 -19.64
N GLU A 150 -8.35 12.32 -20.51
CA GLU A 150 -9.18 11.20 -20.94
C GLU A 150 -8.68 9.95 -20.22
N VAL A 151 -9.60 9.21 -19.62
CA VAL A 151 -9.31 7.99 -18.87
C VAL A 151 -10.01 6.82 -19.54
N ASP A 152 -9.24 5.89 -20.08
CA ASP A 152 -9.77 4.66 -20.68
C ASP A 152 -9.95 3.60 -19.60
N ILE A 153 -11.13 3.02 -19.59
CA ILE A 153 -11.60 2.05 -18.61
C ILE A 153 -11.97 0.76 -19.33
N ALA A 154 -11.36 -0.34 -18.93
CA ALA A 154 -11.73 -1.69 -19.37
C ALA A 154 -12.61 -2.37 -18.33
N ASP A 155 -13.75 -2.90 -18.76
CA ASP A 155 -14.64 -3.76 -18.00
C ASP A 155 -15.22 -4.87 -18.88
N GLU A 156 -16.15 -5.68 -18.36
CA GLU A 156 -16.80 -6.78 -19.09
C GLU A 156 -17.52 -6.34 -20.38
N SER A 157 -17.90 -5.06 -20.50
CA SER A 157 -18.55 -4.49 -21.70
C SER A 157 -17.57 -3.96 -22.74
N GLY A 158 -16.26 -3.99 -22.47
CA GLY A 158 -15.20 -3.50 -23.33
C GLY A 158 -14.50 -2.27 -22.78
N VAL A 159 -13.84 -1.51 -23.67
CA VAL A 159 -13.12 -0.28 -23.32
C VAL A 159 -14.00 0.93 -23.60
N ARG A 160 -14.09 1.83 -22.65
CA ARG A 160 -14.76 3.13 -22.77
C ARG A 160 -13.89 4.25 -22.21
N THR A 161 -14.10 5.47 -22.66
CA THR A 161 -13.35 6.65 -22.22
C THR A 161 -14.26 7.59 -21.42
N VAL A 162 -13.74 8.13 -20.32
CA VAL A 162 -14.38 9.21 -19.56
C VAL A 162 -13.49 10.44 -19.55
N ALA A 163 -14.10 11.62 -19.49
CA ALA A 163 -13.38 12.87 -19.32
C ALA A 163 -13.25 13.21 -17.83
N ALA A 164 -12.07 13.65 -17.42
CA ALA A 164 -11.77 14.11 -16.07
C ALA A 164 -11.03 15.43 -16.12
N ARG A 165 -11.35 16.35 -15.18
CA ARG A 165 -10.53 17.54 -14.96
C ARG A 165 -9.22 17.15 -14.27
N HIS A 166 -9.31 16.41 -13.19
CA HIS A 166 -8.17 15.92 -12.40
C HIS A 166 -8.13 14.40 -12.36
N VAL A 167 -6.94 13.84 -12.22
CA VAL A 167 -6.75 12.40 -12.05
C VAL A 167 -5.90 12.11 -10.83
N VAL A 168 -6.29 11.10 -10.03
CA VAL A 168 -5.54 10.63 -8.86
C VAL A 168 -5.04 9.20 -9.10
N LEU A 169 -3.74 9.05 -9.23
CA LEU A 169 -3.10 7.74 -9.42
C LEU A 169 -2.75 7.13 -8.06
N ALA A 170 -3.66 6.32 -7.51
CA ALA A 170 -3.47 5.56 -6.27
C ALA A 170 -3.56 4.05 -6.54
N GLY A 171 -2.82 3.57 -7.53
CA GLY A 171 -2.85 2.19 -8.02
C GLY A 171 -2.26 1.13 -7.07
N GLY A 172 -1.93 1.51 -5.84
CA GLY A 172 -1.44 0.62 -4.80
C GLY A 172 -0.01 0.13 -5.02
N LEU A 173 0.31 -0.94 -4.31
CA LEU A 173 1.63 -1.55 -4.30
C LEU A 173 1.63 -2.83 -5.14
N GLN A 174 2.72 -3.05 -5.87
CA GLN A 174 2.95 -4.24 -6.68
C GLN A 174 4.02 -5.12 -6.05
N PRO A 175 3.84 -6.45 -5.99
CA PRO A 175 4.83 -7.37 -5.47
C PRO A 175 6.13 -7.30 -6.27
N VAL A 176 7.27 -7.43 -5.56
CA VAL A 176 8.60 -7.40 -6.18
C VAL A 176 9.26 -8.76 -6.01
N PHE A 177 9.57 -9.41 -7.13
CA PHE A 177 10.46 -10.55 -7.17
C PHE A 177 11.90 -10.12 -7.47
N PRO A 178 12.92 -10.88 -7.04
CA PRO A 178 14.28 -10.71 -7.54
C PRO A 178 14.33 -10.85 -9.07
N ALA A 179 15.37 -10.27 -9.69
CA ALA A 179 15.53 -10.30 -11.14
C ALA A 179 15.52 -11.76 -11.67
N GLY A 180 14.73 -12.02 -12.69
CA GLY A 180 14.58 -13.35 -13.32
C GLY A 180 13.65 -14.31 -12.59
N VAL A 181 13.15 -13.99 -11.39
CA VAL A 181 12.19 -14.82 -10.65
C VAL A 181 10.76 -14.42 -11.04
N ARG A 182 9.90 -15.40 -11.20
CA ARG A 182 8.46 -15.21 -11.49
C ARG A 182 7.63 -16.11 -10.60
N SER A 183 6.37 -15.72 -10.38
CA SER A 183 5.37 -16.59 -9.73
C SER A 183 5.12 -17.84 -10.59
N GLY A 184 5.00 -18.99 -9.93
CA GLY A 184 4.77 -20.29 -10.51
C GLY A 184 3.86 -21.15 -9.64
N ALA A 185 3.82 -22.47 -9.89
CA ALA A 185 2.99 -23.37 -9.11
C ALA A 185 3.50 -23.51 -7.66
N ARG A 186 4.84 -23.45 -7.47
CA ARG A 186 5.52 -23.65 -6.18
C ARG A 186 6.39 -22.45 -5.77
N VAL A 187 6.48 -21.43 -6.61
CA VAL A 187 7.17 -20.16 -6.36
C VAL A 187 6.12 -19.07 -6.23
N TRP A 188 5.94 -18.52 -5.03
CA TRP A 188 4.89 -17.55 -4.73
C TRP A 188 5.47 -16.23 -4.24
N HIS A 189 4.71 -15.16 -4.37
CA HIS A 189 4.91 -13.97 -3.56
C HIS A 189 3.99 -13.99 -2.33
N SER A 190 4.42 -13.39 -1.22
CA SER A 190 3.57 -13.27 -0.01
C SER A 190 2.21 -12.61 -0.30
N ALA A 191 2.13 -11.79 -1.36
CA ALA A 191 0.87 -11.20 -1.83
C ALA A 191 -0.17 -12.24 -2.33
N GLU A 192 0.23 -13.49 -2.56
CA GLU A 192 -0.63 -14.59 -3.02
C GLU A 192 -0.86 -15.64 -1.91
N PHE A 193 -0.33 -15.41 -0.71
CA PHE A 193 -0.13 -16.47 0.29
C PHE A 193 -1.41 -17.20 0.67
N LEU A 194 -2.45 -16.54 1.16
CA LEU A 194 -3.65 -17.24 1.63
C LEU A 194 -4.38 -17.99 0.52
N GLU A 195 -4.42 -17.42 -0.68
CA GLU A 195 -5.01 -18.05 -1.85
C GLU A 195 -4.27 -19.34 -2.23
N ARG A 196 -2.94 -19.29 -2.29
CA ARG A 196 -2.08 -20.43 -2.61
C ARG A 196 -2.05 -21.48 -1.50
N ALA A 197 -2.00 -21.04 -0.25
CA ALA A 197 -2.01 -21.92 0.90
C ALA A 197 -3.33 -22.66 1.09
N ALA A 198 -4.45 -22.10 0.63
CA ALA A 198 -5.78 -22.74 0.70
C ALA A 198 -5.89 -24.01 -0.15
N VAL A 199 -5.10 -24.10 -1.23
CA VAL A 199 -5.12 -25.25 -2.16
C VAL A 199 -3.88 -26.15 -2.00
N LEU A 200 -2.96 -25.81 -1.07
CA LEU A 200 -1.76 -26.56 -0.80
C LEU A 200 -2.08 -27.82 0.03
N ASP A 201 -1.63 -28.99 -0.41
CA ASP A 201 -1.62 -30.20 0.43
C ASP A 201 -0.54 -30.08 1.51
N THR A 202 -0.89 -29.45 2.62
CA THR A 202 0.01 -29.19 3.74
C THR A 202 0.57 -30.47 4.39
N ALA A 203 -0.12 -31.60 4.24
CA ALA A 203 0.33 -32.89 4.76
C ALA A 203 1.46 -33.49 3.90
N ALA A 204 1.51 -33.15 2.62
CA ALA A 204 2.56 -33.61 1.71
C ALA A 204 3.83 -32.75 1.75
N VAL A 205 3.74 -31.48 2.20
CA VAL A 205 4.87 -30.56 2.24
C VAL A 205 5.87 -30.96 3.32
N ARG A 206 7.15 -31.08 2.95
CA ARG A 206 8.28 -31.44 3.82
C ARG A 206 9.27 -30.30 4.02
N SER A 207 9.31 -29.35 3.10
CA SER A 207 10.24 -28.22 3.17
C SER A 207 9.67 -26.97 2.52
N VAL A 208 9.86 -25.83 3.17
CA VAL A 208 9.42 -24.50 2.70
C VAL A 208 10.53 -23.50 2.87
N ALA A 209 10.82 -22.71 1.83
CA ALA A 209 11.69 -21.56 1.97
C ALA A 209 10.86 -20.28 1.99
N VAL A 210 11.12 -19.38 2.95
CA VAL A 210 10.59 -18.03 3.00
C VAL A 210 11.73 -17.04 2.84
N ILE A 211 11.67 -16.24 1.77
CA ILE A 211 12.72 -15.30 1.38
C ILE A 211 12.31 -13.88 1.73
N GLY A 212 12.99 -13.26 2.69
CA GLY A 212 12.72 -11.91 3.16
C GLY A 212 12.94 -11.76 4.67
N GLY A 213 13.14 -10.54 5.14
CA GLY A 213 13.43 -10.22 6.55
C GLY A 213 12.49 -9.17 7.18
N GLY A 214 11.34 -8.90 6.58
CA GLY A 214 10.32 -7.99 7.09
C GLY A 214 9.11 -8.69 7.70
N GLN A 215 8.11 -7.91 8.13
CA GLN A 215 6.90 -8.40 8.81
C GLN A 215 6.19 -9.50 8.04
N SER A 216 5.98 -9.32 6.72
CA SER A 216 5.30 -10.34 5.90
C SER A 216 6.06 -11.67 5.87
N ALA A 217 7.41 -11.62 5.86
CA ALA A 217 8.22 -12.85 5.92
C ALA A 217 8.04 -13.55 7.27
N ALA A 218 8.13 -12.81 8.38
CA ALA A 218 7.98 -13.34 9.71
C ALA A 218 6.60 -13.99 9.94
N GLU A 219 5.53 -13.31 9.52
CA GLU A 219 4.16 -13.84 9.58
C GLU A 219 4.00 -15.10 8.72
N VAL A 220 4.54 -15.12 7.49
CA VAL A 220 4.49 -16.29 6.60
C VAL A 220 5.27 -17.46 7.17
N ILE A 221 6.44 -17.24 7.79
CA ILE A 221 7.21 -18.28 8.49
C ILE A 221 6.35 -18.92 9.59
N GLU A 222 5.74 -18.10 10.45
CA GLU A 222 4.87 -18.57 11.54
C GLU A 222 3.66 -19.36 11.01
N GLN A 223 2.99 -18.84 9.98
CA GLN A 223 1.87 -19.51 9.34
C GLN A 223 2.28 -20.86 8.73
N MET A 224 3.39 -20.94 7.99
CA MET A 224 3.84 -22.21 7.41
C MET A 224 4.32 -23.19 8.47
N TYR A 225 4.94 -22.70 9.55
CA TYR A 225 5.34 -23.52 10.67
C TYR A 225 4.14 -24.26 11.30
N HIS A 226 3.00 -23.56 11.45
CA HIS A 226 1.78 -24.15 12.03
C HIS A 226 0.98 -24.97 11.03
N ARG A 227 0.88 -24.54 9.77
CA ARG A 227 0.10 -25.22 8.72
C ARG A 227 0.75 -26.52 8.25
N CYS A 228 2.07 -26.60 8.24
CA CYS A 228 2.85 -27.73 7.75
C CYS A 228 3.67 -28.36 8.90
N PRO A 229 3.05 -29.09 9.85
CA PRO A 229 3.71 -29.56 11.08
C PRO A 229 4.85 -30.55 10.81
N GLN A 230 4.93 -31.13 9.61
CA GLN A 230 5.98 -32.06 9.20
C GLN A 230 7.12 -31.37 8.41
N ALA A 231 6.97 -30.10 8.07
CA ALA A 231 7.90 -29.41 7.19
C ALA A 231 9.07 -28.76 7.94
N GLN A 232 10.24 -28.77 7.30
CA GLN A 232 11.35 -27.89 7.62
C GLN A 232 11.06 -26.51 7.02
N ILE A 233 11.19 -25.47 7.83
CA ILE A 233 10.97 -24.09 7.41
C ILE A 233 12.33 -23.39 7.30
N HIS A 234 12.70 -22.97 6.11
CA HIS A 234 13.95 -22.29 5.80
C HIS A 234 13.69 -20.80 5.64
N SER A 235 14.22 -19.98 6.54
CA SER A 235 14.18 -18.53 6.44
C SER A 235 15.45 -18.01 5.79
N VAL A 236 15.34 -17.39 4.61
CA VAL A 236 16.48 -16.83 3.86
C VAL A 236 16.46 -15.32 4.02
N ILE A 237 17.41 -14.76 4.78
CA ILE A 237 17.50 -13.34 5.10
C ILE A 237 18.86 -12.76 4.71
N SER A 238 18.84 -11.55 4.11
CA SER A 238 20.08 -10.85 3.72
C SER A 238 20.80 -10.17 4.89
N ARG A 239 20.25 -10.29 6.11
CA ARG A 239 20.79 -9.73 7.37
C ARG A 239 21.19 -10.86 8.30
N PHE A 240 21.84 -10.50 9.42
CA PHE A 240 22.21 -11.48 10.44
C PHE A 240 20.99 -12.00 11.22
N GLY A 241 19.95 -11.17 11.39
CA GLY A 241 18.72 -11.53 12.10
C GLY A 241 17.57 -10.60 11.73
N LEU A 242 16.41 -10.85 12.32
CA LEU A 242 15.26 -9.96 12.20
C LEU A 242 15.51 -8.68 12.99
N ILE A 243 15.16 -7.54 12.41
CA ILE A 243 15.31 -6.22 13.06
C ILE A 243 13.93 -5.81 13.59
N PRO A 244 13.82 -5.46 14.88
CA PRO A 244 12.57 -4.99 15.43
C PRO A 244 12.20 -3.62 14.85
N SER A 245 10.88 -3.39 14.68
CA SER A 245 10.37 -2.07 14.33
C SER A 245 10.57 -1.10 15.48
N ASP A 246 11.07 0.10 15.20
CA ASP A 246 11.15 1.17 16.18
C ASP A 246 9.82 1.92 16.23
N ALA A 247 9.03 1.64 17.27
CA ALA A 247 7.76 2.30 17.56
C ALA A 247 7.89 3.33 18.69
N SER A 248 9.10 3.77 19.02
CA SER A 248 9.31 4.80 20.03
C SER A 248 8.65 6.12 19.63
N ALA A 249 8.25 6.92 20.62
CA ALA A 249 7.51 8.15 20.39
C ALA A 249 8.26 9.14 19.49
N TYR A 250 9.58 9.27 19.68
CA TYR A 250 10.40 10.17 18.85
C TYR A 250 10.64 9.64 17.44
N ALA A 251 10.87 8.33 17.27
CA ALA A 251 11.00 7.74 15.93
C ALA A 251 9.69 7.87 15.15
N ASN A 252 8.54 7.72 15.82
CA ASN A 252 7.22 7.85 15.20
C ASN A 252 6.87 9.27 14.73
N ARG A 253 7.62 10.30 15.13
CA ARG A 253 7.43 11.67 14.62
C ARG A 253 7.67 11.80 13.13
N ILE A 254 8.44 10.90 12.52
CA ILE A 254 8.59 10.84 11.05
C ILE A 254 7.25 10.64 10.33
N PHE A 255 6.22 10.17 11.05
CA PHE A 255 4.87 9.97 10.51
C PHE A 255 3.91 11.12 10.84
N ASP A 256 4.37 12.17 11.51
CA ASP A 256 3.53 13.34 11.76
C ASP A 256 3.25 14.09 10.45
N PRO A 257 2.06 14.71 10.28
CA PRO A 257 1.79 15.50 9.08
C PRO A 257 2.80 16.61 8.83
N LEU A 258 3.30 17.27 9.89
CA LEU A 258 4.31 18.32 9.80
C LEU A 258 5.65 17.80 9.25
N ALA A 259 6.02 16.54 9.54
CA ALA A 259 7.25 15.94 9.02
C ALA A 259 7.23 15.86 7.48
N VAL A 260 6.06 15.79 6.85
CA VAL A 260 5.94 15.85 5.39
C VAL A 260 6.37 17.21 4.86
N ASP A 261 5.99 18.31 5.51
CA ASP A 261 6.40 19.66 5.13
C ASP A 261 7.92 19.86 5.28
N GLU A 262 8.48 19.41 6.41
CA GLU A 262 9.90 19.49 6.72
C GLU A 262 10.74 18.68 5.71
N LEU A 263 10.35 17.43 5.45
CA LEU A 263 11.03 16.57 4.49
C LEU A 263 10.91 17.09 3.06
N TYR A 264 9.75 17.61 2.67
CA TYR A 264 9.56 18.17 1.33
C TYR A 264 10.43 19.41 1.09
N ALA A 265 10.54 20.28 2.10
CA ALA A 265 11.36 21.50 2.04
C ALA A 265 12.87 21.24 2.20
N ALA A 266 13.27 20.08 2.72
CA ALA A 266 14.66 19.76 2.97
C ALA A 266 15.48 19.58 1.68
N ASP A 267 16.79 19.83 1.78
CA ASP A 267 17.73 19.45 0.74
C ASP A 267 17.61 17.96 0.39
N PRO A 268 17.67 17.56 -0.89
CA PRO A 268 17.51 16.18 -1.31
C PRO A 268 18.45 15.19 -0.59
N GLN A 269 19.71 15.60 -0.33
CA GLN A 269 20.67 14.75 0.38
C GLN A 269 20.28 14.57 1.84
N VAL A 270 19.92 15.65 2.54
CA VAL A 270 19.47 15.62 3.94
C VAL A 270 18.19 14.76 4.07
N ARG A 271 17.25 14.94 3.16
CA ARG A 271 16.02 14.13 3.12
C ARG A 271 16.33 12.65 2.96
N GLN A 272 17.25 12.29 2.06
CA GLN A 272 17.67 10.92 1.86
C GLN A 272 18.32 10.33 3.11
N GLU A 273 19.21 11.05 3.77
CA GLU A 273 19.89 10.65 5.00
C GLU A 273 18.87 10.43 6.13
N LEU A 274 17.93 11.36 6.31
CA LEU A 274 16.85 11.23 7.31
C LEU A 274 15.92 10.04 7.04
N THR A 275 15.54 9.85 5.77
CA THR A 275 14.69 8.71 5.37
C THR A 275 15.39 7.39 5.63
N GLU A 276 16.70 7.29 5.32
CA GLU A 276 17.48 6.08 5.56
C GLU A 276 17.67 5.81 7.05
N ALA A 277 17.96 6.85 7.85
CA ALA A 277 18.11 6.74 9.31
C ALA A 277 16.82 6.22 9.99
N HIS A 278 15.65 6.50 9.42
CA HIS A 278 14.35 6.08 9.96
C HIS A 278 13.74 4.85 9.27
N ARG A 279 14.49 4.15 8.41
CA ARG A 279 13.96 2.94 7.72
C ARG A 279 13.52 1.85 8.68
N ASN A 280 14.14 1.76 9.87
CA ASN A 280 13.77 0.81 10.92
C ASN A 280 12.42 1.11 11.60
N THR A 281 11.73 2.18 11.25
CA THR A 281 10.37 2.43 11.73
C THR A 281 9.32 1.61 10.98
N ASN A 282 9.55 1.30 9.70
CA ASN A 282 8.56 0.60 8.87
C ASN A 282 9.17 -0.37 7.84
N ASN A 283 10.34 -0.06 7.28
CA ASN A 283 10.85 -0.80 6.11
C ASN A 283 11.71 -2.01 6.52
N SER A 284 11.29 -3.20 6.10
CA SER A 284 12.01 -4.47 6.35
C SER A 284 12.28 -4.74 7.83
N VAL A 285 11.35 -4.40 8.69
CA VAL A 285 11.37 -4.62 10.13
C VAL A 285 10.21 -5.51 10.56
N VAL A 286 10.28 -6.03 11.78
CA VAL A 286 9.31 -6.98 12.32
C VAL A 286 8.81 -6.50 13.67
N ASN A 287 7.54 -6.66 13.96
CA ASN A 287 6.97 -6.38 15.27
C ASN A 287 7.71 -7.20 16.35
N PRO A 288 8.14 -6.59 17.47
CA PRO A 288 8.85 -7.30 18.55
C PRO A 288 8.11 -8.54 19.07
N ALA A 289 6.78 -8.51 19.12
CA ALA A 289 6.01 -9.67 19.57
C ALA A 289 6.11 -10.84 18.56
N THR A 290 6.10 -10.58 17.25
CA THR A 290 6.30 -11.61 16.22
C THR A 290 7.72 -12.18 16.29
N ILE A 291 8.73 -11.34 16.55
CA ILE A 291 10.12 -11.83 16.74
C ILE A 291 10.18 -12.76 17.97
N ALA A 292 9.56 -12.37 19.08
CA ALA A 292 9.53 -13.20 20.29
C ALA A 292 8.83 -14.53 20.03
N SER A 293 7.67 -14.53 19.36
CA SER A 293 6.94 -15.74 18.98
C SER A 293 7.81 -16.71 18.16
N LEU A 294 8.48 -16.21 17.11
CA LEU A 294 9.37 -17.04 16.28
C LEU A 294 10.55 -17.60 17.06
N TYR A 295 11.12 -16.79 17.98
CA TYR A 295 12.22 -17.24 18.80
C TYR A 295 11.78 -18.34 19.80
N ASP A 296 10.59 -18.22 20.38
CA ASP A 296 10.02 -19.21 21.27
C ASP A 296 9.74 -20.54 20.55
N LEU A 297 9.28 -20.49 19.28
CA LEU A 297 9.12 -21.69 18.43
C LEU A 297 10.48 -22.40 18.25
N GLU A 298 11.52 -21.66 17.84
CA GLU A 298 12.87 -22.21 17.65
C GLU A 298 13.44 -22.76 18.96
N TYR A 299 13.29 -22.04 20.06
CA TYR A 299 13.77 -22.45 21.39
C TYR A 299 13.12 -23.75 21.84
N ARG A 300 11.78 -23.85 21.69
CA ARG A 300 11.03 -25.06 22.04
C ARG A 300 11.47 -26.26 21.19
N ASP A 301 11.64 -26.07 19.88
CA ASP A 301 12.05 -27.13 18.97
C ASP A 301 13.43 -27.70 19.36
N LYS A 302 14.37 -26.84 19.76
CA LYS A 302 15.70 -27.30 20.23
C LYS A 302 15.58 -28.20 21.45
N TRP A 303 14.70 -27.89 22.40
CA TRP A 303 14.46 -28.72 23.57
C TRP A 303 13.79 -30.06 23.26
N LEU A 304 12.94 -30.07 22.26
CA LEU A 304 12.24 -31.28 21.82
C LEU A 304 13.07 -32.13 20.83
N GLY A 305 14.26 -31.68 20.46
CA GLY A 305 15.12 -32.35 19.48
C GLY A 305 14.51 -32.39 18.06
N ALA A 306 13.61 -31.47 17.75
CA ALA A 306 12.85 -31.42 16.51
C ALA A 306 13.01 -30.07 15.81
N GLN A 307 14.25 -29.60 15.64
CA GLN A 307 14.52 -28.31 15.01
C GLN A 307 13.94 -28.25 13.61
N ARG A 308 12.89 -27.44 13.44
CA ARG A 308 12.16 -27.27 12.18
C ARG A 308 12.43 -25.91 11.52
N LEU A 309 12.80 -24.88 12.31
CA LEU A 309 13.09 -23.55 11.80
C LEU A 309 14.60 -23.40 11.55
N ASN A 310 14.97 -23.16 10.31
CA ASN A 310 16.36 -23.06 9.85
C ASN A 310 16.64 -21.67 9.27
N TRP A 311 17.66 -20.98 9.76
CA TRP A 311 18.01 -19.62 9.34
C TRP A 311 19.23 -19.61 8.42
N HIS A 312 19.03 -19.16 7.17
CA HIS A 312 20.09 -18.81 6.23
C HIS A 312 20.34 -17.30 6.36
N ARG A 313 21.36 -16.96 7.15
CA ARG A 313 21.66 -15.57 7.54
C ARG A 313 22.65 -14.96 6.55
N ALA A 314 22.54 -13.65 6.32
CA ALA A 314 23.33 -12.91 5.33
C ALA A 314 23.29 -13.60 3.95
N ALA A 315 22.20 -14.28 3.63
CA ALA A 315 22.03 -15.07 2.42
C ALA A 315 21.13 -14.35 1.41
N ARG A 316 21.40 -14.56 0.14
CA ARG A 316 20.63 -14.04 -0.99
C ARG A 316 20.34 -15.15 -1.98
N VAL A 317 19.12 -15.17 -2.51
CA VAL A 317 18.75 -16.06 -3.62
C VAL A 317 19.36 -15.51 -4.91
N THR A 318 20.16 -16.31 -5.59
CA THR A 318 20.83 -15.97 -6.86
C THR A 318 20.17 -16.62 -8.06
N SER A 319 19.50 -17.75 -7.87
CA SER A 319 18.74 -18.43 -8.92
C SER A 319 17.56 -19.20 -8.35
N VAL A 320 16.54 -19.38 -9.16
CA VAL A 320 15.34 -20.17 -8.84
C VAL A 320 15.05 -21.06 -10.02
N ARG A 321 14.90 -22.36 -9.76
CA ARG A 321 14.44 -23.34 -10.75
C ARG A 321 13.27 -24.11 -10.16
N GLU A 322 12.15 -24.05 -10.85
CA GLU A 322 10.98 -24.86 -10.54
C GLU A 322 10.99 -26.06 -11.48
N ASP A 323 11.15 -27.29 -10.93
CA ASP A 323 11.21 -28.50 -11.73
C ASP A 323 9.80 -29.04 -11.98
N TYR A 324 9.46 -29.24 -13.25
CA TYR A 324 8.20 -29.86 -13.67
C TYR A 324 8.23 -31.40 -13.64
N GLY A 325 9.39 -31.99 -13.44
CA GLY A 325 9.62 -33.45 -13.44
C GLY A 325 9.58 -34.11 -12.06
N THR A 326 10.13 -33.43 -11.08
CA THR A 326 10.02 -33.77 -9.64
C THR A 326 9.43 -32.57 -8.91
N PRO A 327 8.42 -32.77 -8.05
CA PRO A 327 7.80 -31.63 -7.39
C PRO A 327 8.78 -30.96 -6.42
N GLY A 328 9.32 -29.79 -6.79
CA GLY A 328 10.25 -29.05 -5.96
C GLY A 328 10.72 -27.75 -6.57
N VAL A 329 11.37 -26.94 -5.77
CA VAL A 329 12.03 -25.69 -6.13
C VAL A 329 13.48 -25.75 -5.68
N GLN A 330 14.41 -25.57 -6.60
CA GLN A 330 15.82 -25.42 -6.30
C GLN A 330 16.20 -23.95 -6.24
N LEU A 331 16.74 -23.52 -5.11
CA LEU A 331 17.24 -22.17 -4.87
C LEU A 331 18.76 -22.18 -4.84
N GLY A 332 19.40 -21.39 -5.70
CA GLY A 332 20.81 -21.05 -5.52
C GLY A 332 20.93 -19.97 -4.45
N LEU A 333 21.80 -20.17 -3.48
CA LEU A 333 22.04 -19.21 -2.40
C LEU A 333 23.48 -18.70 -2.48
N ASP A 334 23.64 -17.39 -2.29
CA ASP A 334 24.92 -16.76 -1.94
C ASP A 334 24.88 -16.48 -0.43
N GLU A 335 25.66 -17.25 0.33
CA GLU A 335 25.75 -17.17 1.78
C GLU A 335 26.99 -16.37 2.18
N GLY A 336 26.78 -15.11 2.59
CA GLY A 336 27.87 -14.22 2.99
C GLY A 336 28.57 -14.62 4.31
N LEU A 337 28.01 -15.59 5.05
CA LEU A 337 28.56 -16.15 6.31
C LEU A 337 28.74 -17.67 6.15
N GLY A 338 29.72 -18.10 5.38
CA GLY A 338 29.95 -19.52 5.15
C GLY A 338 30.86 -19.76 3.96
N ASP A 339 30.82 -20.97 3.40
CA ASP A 339 31.69 -21.37 2.29
C ASP A 339 31.25 -20.79 0.92
N GLY A 340 30.35 -19.79 0.90
CA GLY A 340 29.92 -19.08 -0.30
C GLY A 340 28.62 -19.65 -0.89
N ASN A 341 28.65 -20.16 -2.12
CA ASN A 341 27.45 -20.59 -2.85
C ASN A 341 26.90 -21.93 -2.36
N GLY A 342 25.62 -21.93 -1.98
CA GLY A 342 24.86 -23.12 -1.60
C GLY A 342 23.68 -23.39 -2.54
N THR A 343 23.12 -24.58 -2.39
CA THR A 343 21.85 -24.94 -3.05
C THR A 343 20.87 -25.44 -1.99
N LEU A 344 19.65 -24.94 -2.02
CA LEU A 344 18.56 -25.33 -1.14
C LEU A 344 17.41 -25.89 -1.99
N GLU A 345 17.01 -27.12 -1.72
CA GLU A 345 15.85 -27.75 -2.36
C GLU A 345 14.66 -27.73 -1.40
N VAL A 346 13.51 -27.26 -1.88
CA VAL A 346 12.29 -27.13 -1.10
C VAL A 346 11.06 -27.47 -1.93
N ASP A 347 9.97 -27.84 -1.25
CA ASP A 347 8.70 -28.09 -1.93
C ASP A 347 8.02 -26.80 -2.39
N VAL A 348 8.18 -25.71 -1.61
CA VAL A 348 7.60 -24.40 -1.89
C VAL A 348 8.57 -23.29 -1.52
N ALA A 349 8.69 -22.26 -2.37
CA ALA A 349 9.45 -21.05 -2.12
C ALA A 349 8.53 -19.84 -2.10
N ILE A 350 8.53 -19.07 -1.00
CA ILE A 350 7.66 -17.92 -0.78
C ILE A 350 8.50 -16.65 -0.65
N PHE A 351 8.36 -15.76 -1.62
CA PHE A 351 9.08 -14.49 -1.67
C PHE A 351 8.29 -13.41 -0.94
N ALA A 352 8.80 -12.97 0.20
CA ALA A 352 8.31 -11.82 0.95
C ALA A 352 9.29 -10.64 0.79
N THR A 353 9.62 -10.35 -0.47
CA THR A 353 10.67 -9.43 -0.89
C THR A 353 10.17 -7.99 -1.07
N GLY A 354 8.96 -7.73 -0.56
CA GLY A 354 8.37 -6.40 -0.49
C GLY A 354 7.62 -5.98 -1.74
N TYR A 355 7.37 -4.69 -1.83
CA TYR A 355 6.48 -4.09 -2.81
C TYR A 355 7.08 -2.80 -3.35
N ARG A 356 6.62 -2.39 -4.52
CA ARG A 356 6.89 -1.07 -5.11
C ARG A 356 5.58 -0.40 -5.53
N ALA A 357 5.57 0.92 -5.54
CA ALA A 357 4.44 1.67 -6.09
C ALA A 357 4.27 1.40 -7.58
N LEU A 358 3.03 1.50 -8.08
CA LEU A 358 2.74 1.45 -9.49
C LEU A 358 3.46 2.58 -10.21
N ASP A 359 4.20 2.27 -11.27
CA ASP A 359 4.83 3.29 -12.12
C ASP A 359 3.75 3.98 -12.97
N PRO A 360 3.54 5.30 -12.84
CA PRO A 360 2.54 6.04 -13.60
C PRO A 360 2.77 5.99 -15.10
N THR A 361 3.99 5.73 -15.56
CA THR A 361 4.31 5.62 -16.99
C THR A 361 3.58 4.49 -17.69
N THR A 362 3.23 3.43 -16.98
CA THR A 362 2.47 2.31 -17.52
C THR A 362 1.08 2.74 -18.03
N LEU A 363 0.50 3.77 -17.38
CA LEU A 363 -0.83 4.29 -17.74
C LEU A 363 -0.75 5.46 -18.73
N LEU A 364 0.32 6.25 -18.67
CA LEU A 364 0.53 7.39 -19.55
C LEU A 364 1.06 6.99 -20.94
N GLY A 365 1.70 5.81 -21.06
CA GLY A 365 2.23 5.30 -22.33
C GLY A 365 3.12 6.30 -23.04
N SER A 366 2.79 6.67 -24.28
CA SER A 366 3.52 7.68 -25.07
C SER A 366 3.52 9.08 -24.46
N HIS A 367 2.61 9.38 -23.53
CA HIS A 367 2.53 10.66 -22.81
C HIS A 367 3.37 10.69 -21.53
N ALA A 368 4.11 9.62 -21.20
CA ALA A 368 4.96 9.55 -20.01
C ALA A 368 6.01 10.67 -19.93
N GLY A 369 6.44 11.20 -21.10
CA GLY A 369 7.33 12.37 -21.21
C GLY A 369 6.72 13.69 -20.71
N MET A 370 5.43 13.72 -20.38
CA MET A 370 4.83 14.89 -19.73
C MET A 370 5.32 15.10 -18.29
N LEU A 371 5.76 14.06 -17.60
CA LEU A 371 6.20 14.12 -16.22
C LEU A 371 7.65 14.61 -16.12
N VAL A 372 7.88 15.59 -15.26
CA VAL A 372 9.22 15.97 -14.85
C VAL A 372 9.76 14.90 -13.90
N ARG A 373 11.04 14.53 -14.13
CA ARG A 373 11.71 13.48 -13.35
C ARG A 373 12.97 14.02 -12.68
N ASP A 374 13.32 13.43 -11.56
CA ASP A 374 14.59 13.67 -10.90
C ASP A 374 15.76 12.92 -11.61
N GLU A 375 16.98 13.12 -11.10
CA GLU A 375 18.20 12.50 -11.64
C GLU A 375 18.20 10.96 -11.62
N LEU A 376 17.38 10.34 -10.77
CA LEU A 376 17.17 8.89 -10.69
C LEU A 376 16.01 8.41 -11.56
N GLY A 377 15.42 9.30 -12.36
CA GLY A 377 14.31 9.00 -13.26
C GLY A 377 12.96 8.84 -12.57
N ARG A 378 12.82 9.23 -11.30
CA ARG A 378 11.57 9.15 -10.54
C ARG A 378 10.70 10.38 -10.86
N PRO A 379 9.36 10.21 -11.01
CA PRO A 379 8.48 11.36 -11.24
C PRO A 379 8.49 12.29 -10.03
N THR A 380 8.53 13.60 -10.27
CA THR A 380 8.49 14.61 -9.21
C THR A 380 7.07 15.15 -9.03
N ALA A 381 6.75 15.58 -7.81
CA ALA A 381 5.47 16.14 -7.46
C ALA A 381 5.63 17.42 -6.63
N ARG A 382 4.61 18.29 -6.70
CA ARG A 382 4.47 19.45 -5.81
C ARG A 382 4.09 18.98 -4.40
N ARG A 383 4.16 19.87 -3.44
CA ARG A 383 3.80 19.58 -2.02
C ARG A 383 2.38 19.02 -1.89
N ASP A 384 1.44 19.42 -2.74
CA ASP A 384 0.05 18.96 -2.80
C ASP A 384 -0.11 17.61 -3.51
N TYR A 385 0.99 16.88 -3.75
CA TYR A 385 1.06 15.60 -4.47
C TYR A 385 0.71 15.68 -5.96
N SER A 386 0.44 16.86 -6.53
CA SER A 386 0.28 17.00 -7.98
C SER A 386 1.62 16.86 -8.70
N ALA A 387 1.65 16.10 -9.79
CA ALA A 387 2.86 15.88 -10.58
C ALA A 387 3.42 17.19 -11.13
N HIS A 388 4.74 17.33 -11.16
CA HIS A 388 5.36 18.35 -12.00
C HIS A 388 5.28 17.88 -13.46
N THR A 389 4.75 18.76 -14.32
CA THR A 389 4.59 18.50 -15.73
C THR A 389 5.40 19.45 -16.58
N VAL A 390 5.82 19.00 -17.77
CA VAL A 390 6.60 19.82 -18.73
C VAL A 390 5.76 21.00 -19.25
N LEU A 391 4.47 20.78 -19.47
CA LEU A 391 3.54 21.85 -19.82
C LEU A 391 2.91 22.42 -18.56
N PRO A 392 2.57 23.71 -18.52
CA PRO A 392 1.72 24.26 -17.46
C PRO A 392 0.38 23.53 -17.39
N ASP A 393 -0.14 23.35 -16.18
CA ASP A 393 -1.32 22.56 -15.93
C ASP A 393 -2.41 23.38 -15.20
N ASP A 394 -3.61 23.43 -15.78
CA ASP A 394 -4.85 23.89 -15.17
C ASP A 394 -5.62 22.68 -14.58
N ALA A 395 -5.27 21.50 -15.05
CA ALA A 395 -5.77 20.21 -14.60
C ALA A 395 -4.63 19.37 -14.03
N LYS A 396 -4.81 18.82 -12.83
CA LYS A 396 -3.75 18.18 -12.06
C LYS A 396 -3.80 16.66 -12.16
N LEU A 397 -2.62 16.05 -12.20
CA LEU A 397 -2.40 14.62 -12.03
C LEU A 397 -1.75 14.38 -10.67
N PHE A 398 -2.45 13.75 -9.73
CA PHE A 398 -1.95 13.49 -8.40
C PHE A 398 -1.26 12.11 -8.32
N LEU A 399 -0.06 12.07 -7.74
CA LEU A 399 0.75 10.88 -7.55
C LEU A 399 0.64 10.44 -6.08
N VAL A 400 -0.12 9.37 -5.81
CA VAL A 400 -0.34 8.88 -4.46
C VAL A 400 0.34 7.52 -4.27
N GLY A 401 1.38 7.52 -3.44
CA GLY A 401 2.22 6.35 -3.20
C GLY A 401 3.54 6.31 -4.00
N GLN A 402 3.75 7.23 -4.93
CA GLN A 402 4.96 7.29 -5.76
C GLN A 402 5.96 8.39 -5.33
N THR A 403 5.64 9.14 -4.27
CA THR A 403 6.34 10.38 -3.91
C THR A 403 7.16 10.29 -2.61
N GLU A 404 7.45 9.08 -2.13
CA GLU A 404 8.20 8.85 -0.89
C GLU A 404 9.55 9.58 -0.88
N HIS A 405 10.23 9.63 -2.04
CA HIS A 405 11.51 10.31 -2.20
C HIS A 405 11.45 11.85 -2.04
N GLN A 406 10.26 12.45 -1.99
CA GLN A 406 10.03 13.88 -1.77
C GLN A 406 9.24 14.17 -0.49
N HIS A 407 8.20 13.36 -0.21
CA HIS A 407 7.27 13.56 0.89
C HIS A 407 7.59 12.69 2.11
N GLY A 408 8.66 11.88 2.04
CA GLY A 408 9.08 10.99 3.12
C GLY A 408 8.26 9.70 3.22
N ILE A 409 8.62 8.86 4.19
CA ILE A 409 8.10 7.49 4.36
C ILE A 409 6.57 7.44 4.45
N SER A 410 5.94 8.43 5.06
CA SER A 410 4.48 8.47 5.25
C SER A 410 3.68 8.61 3.95
N ALA A 411 4.31 8.98 2.82
CA ALA A 411 3.64 9.11 1.52
C ALA A 411 3.05 7.80 1.00
N THR A 412 3.59 6.65 1.42
CA THR A 412 3.12 5.31 1.02
C THR A 412 2.28 4.62 2.10
N LEU A 413 2.14 5.23 3.27
CA LEU A 413 1.54 4.63 4.46
C LEU A 413 0.17 5.21 4.82
N LEU A 414 -0.55 4.50 5.70
CA LEU A 414 -1.82 4.95 6.27
C LEU A 414 -1.66 6.14 7.22
N SER A 415 -0.47 6.36 7.77
CA SER A 415 -0.22 7.32 8.86
C SER A 415 -0.77 8.72 8.58
N ASN A 416 -0.68 9.19 7.33
CA ASN A 416 -1.15 10.52 6.92
C ASN A 416 -2.23 10.45 5.83
N VAL A 417 -2.90 9.29 5.66
CA VAL A 417 -3.85 9.12 4.56
C VAL A 417 -5.00 10.13 4.59
N ALA A 418 -5.55 10.40 5.77
CA ALA A 418 -6.64 11.35 5.94
C ALA A 418 -6.21 12.81 5.67
N VAL A 419 -5.04 13.22 6.18
CA VAL A 419 -4.49 14.57 5.97
C VAL A 419 -4.15 14.79 4.51
N ARG A 420 -3.43 13.85 3.88
CA ARG A 420 -3.12 13.87 2.45
C ARG A 420 -4.37 13.97 1.58
N ALA A 421 -5.43 13.24 1.93
CA ALA A 421 -6.71 13.31 1.23
C ALA A 421 -7.34 14.71 1.30
N GLY A 422 -7.25 15.37 2.45
CA GLY A 422 -7.69 16.78 2.60
C GLY A 422 -6.87 17.72 1.73
N GLU A 423 -5.54 17.61 1.74
CA GLU A 423 -4.65 18.45 0.93
C GLU A 423 -4.90 18.28 -0.58
N ILE A 424 -5.17 17.05 -1.02
CA ILE A 424 -5.54 16.79 -2.43
C ILE A 424 -6.90 17.40 -2.74
N LEU A 425 -7.90 17.29 -1.85
CA LEU A 425 -9.21 17.91 -2.05
C LEU A 425 -9.10 19.43 -2.11
N ASP A 426 -8.37 20.07 -1.18
CA ASP A 426 -8.12 21.51 -1.20
C ASP A 426 -7.50 21.97 -2.52
N SER A 427 -6.57 21.17 -3.04
CA SER A 427 -5.91 21.42 -4.32
C SER A 427 -6.86 21.29 -5.54
N ILE A 428 -7.80 20.33 -5.49
CA ILE A 428 -8.86 20.17 -6.50
C ILE A 428 -9.80 21.37 -6.46
N LEU A 429 -10.23 21.82 -5.28
CA LEU A 429 -11.14 22.94 -5.11
C LEU A 429 -10.52 24.26 -5.51
N ALA A 430 -9.25 24.50 -5.18
CA ALA A 430 -8.51 25.70 -5.55
C ALA A 430 -8.30 25.87 -7.06
N ALA A 431 -8.34 24.78 -7.82
CA ALA A 431 -8.27 24.78 -9.27
C ALA A 431 -9.62 25.03 -9.96
N GLY A 432 -10.66 25.43 -9.23
CA GLY A 432 -11.98 25.77 -9.75
C GLY A 432 -11.94 26.94 -10.77
N PRO A 433 -12.95 27.12 -11.64
CA PRO A 433 -13.00 28.24 -12.55
C PRO A 433 -13.04 29.54 -11.76
N ASP A 434 -11.93 30.30 -11.84
CA ASP A 434 -11.78 31.70 -11.40
C ASP A 434 -12.37 32.06 -10.02
N THR A 435 -11.69 31.66 -8.94
CA THR A 435 -11.82 32.36 -7.66
C THR A 435 -10.43 32.78 -7.19
N ALA A 436 -10.00 33.95 -7.67
CA ALA A 436 -8.90 34.67 -7.10
C ALA A 436 -9.28 35.11 -5.66
N GLN A 437 -8.87 34.34 -4.64
CA GLN A 437 -8.72 34.86 -3.29
C GLN A 437 -7.49 34.25 -2.61
N PRO A 438 -6.69 35.09 -1.90
CA PRO A 438 -5.39 34.66 -1.37
C PRO A 438 -5.56 33.79 -0.11
N ALA A 439 -4.63 32.88 0.06
CA ALA A 439 -4.45 32.04 1.24
C ALA A 439 -4.07 32.88 2.48
N GLU A 440 -5.07 33.32 3.23
CA GLU A 440 -4.91 33.75 4.62
C GLU A 440 -5.83 32.90 5.49
N HIS A 441 -5.31 31.77 6.00
CA HIS A 441 -5.78 31.12 7.24
C HIS A 441 -4.99 29.84 7.51
N ARG A 442 -3.69 30.00 7.81
CA ARG A 442 -2.91 28.94 8.47
C ARG A 442 -2.12 29.50 9.65
N LYS A 443 -2.83 30.12 10.60
CA LYS A 443 -2.27 30.44 11.92
C LYS A 443 -3.39 30.36 12.97
N ALA A 444 -3.72 29.14 13.38
CA ALA A 444 -4.38 28.88 14.65
C ALA A 444 -4.37 27.35 14.88
N HIS A 445 -3.37 26.92 15.53
CA HIS A 445 -3.30 25.83 16.51
C HIS A 445 -1.83 25.45 16.69
N ALA A 446 -1.11 26.30 17.45
CA ALA A 446 0.08 25.92 18.19
C ALA A 446 -0.33 25.44 19.58
#